data_0a23904d3386be8d759e27bfbd81cb84
#
_entry.id   0a23904d3386be8d759e27bfbd81cb84
#
_cell.length_a   1.000
_cell.length_b   1.000
_cell.length_c   1.000
_cell.angle_alpha   90.00
_cell.angle_beta   90.00
_cell.angle_gamma   90.00
#
_symmetry.space_group_name_H-M   'P 1'
#
loop_
_entity.id
_entity.type
_entity.pdbx_description
1 polymer ?
#
loop_
_entity_poly.entity_id
_entity_poly.type
_entity_poly.pdbx_seq_one_letter_code
_entity_poly.pdbx_strand_id
1 'polypeptide(L)'
;VGTFVSMIVLSPILTILIVLMVFVMYQVMRILGSKSAFFFGNQQRDIGKVNGYIEEMMEGQKVVKVFSYEEDSKKKFNELNDSLFNSADNANSFANMLMPIMNNIGNISYVLIVAIGAVLAISGVGNLTLGALASFLQLTRSFNMPVAQVSQQFNSIIMALAGAERIFNL
;
A
#
# COMPACT_ATOMS: atom_id res chain seq x y z
N VAL A 1 -19.27 -1.07 11.87
CA VAL A 1 -20.39 -0.11 12.03
C VAL A 1 -20.63 0.19 13.50
N GLY A 2 -20.84 -0.82 14.37
CA GLY A 2 -21.09 -0.62 15.79
C GLY A 2 -20.02 0.22 16.50
N THR A 3 -18.74 -0.03 16.25
CA THR A 3 -17.61 0.74 16.79
C THR A 3 -17.71 2.21 16.45
N PHE A 4 -18.05 2.55 15.22
CA PHE A 4 -18.17 3.94 14.75
C PHE A 4 -19.34 4.67 15.43
N VAL A 5 -20.48 3.99 15.56
CA VAL A 5 -21.65 4.53 16.30
C VAL A 5 -21.29 4.80 17.77
N SER A 6 -20.62 3.84 18.42
CA SER A 6 -20.17 4.00 19.81
C SER A 6 -19.21 5.19 19.98
N MET A 7 -18.32 5.42 19.00
CA MET A 7 -17.41 6.57 19.01
C MET A 7 -18.13 7.90 18.91
N ILE A 8 -19.16 8.01 18.06
CA ILE A 8 -19.99 9.22 17.94
C ILE A 8 -20.71 9.52 19.26
N VAL A 9 -21.25 8.48 19.92
CA VAL A 9 -21.96 8.64 21.19
C VAL A 9 -21.02 9.07 22.32
N LEU A 10 -19.79 8.54 22.37
CA LEU A 10 -18.81 8.88 23.39
C LEU A 10 -18.24 10.29 23.24
N SER A 11 -17.87 10.69 22.04
CA SER A 11 -17.36 12.05 21.78
C SER A 11 -17.42 12.37 20.29
N PRO A 12 -18.35 13.20 19.83
CA PRO A 12 -18.44 13.65 18.45
C PRO A 12 -17.17 14.38 17.99
N ILE A 13 -16.56 15.19 18.87
CA ILE A 13 -15.35 15.98 18.56
C ILE A 13 -14.17 15.06 18.22
N LEU A 14 -13.91 14.04 19.06
CA LEU A 14 -12.83 13.07 18.79
C LEU A 14 -13.14 12.18 17.58
N THR A 15 -14.42 11.93 17.30
CA THR A 15 -14.84 11.17 16.12
C THR A 15 -14.54 11.94 14.83
N ILE A 16 -14.76 13.26 14.79
CA ILE A 16 -14.39 14.10 13.64
C ILE A 16 -12.88 14.04 13.42
N LEU A 17 -12.08 14.08 14.48
CA LEU A 17 -10.62 13.95 14.38
C LEU A 17 -10.22 12.62 13.73
N ILE A 18 -10.83 11.50 14.16
CA ILE A 18 -10.56 10.18 13.56
C ILE A 18 -10.95 10.14 12.08
N VAL A 19 -12.11 10.67 11.72
CA VAL A 19 -12.55 10.72 10.32
C VAL A 19 -11.55 11.50 9.46
N LEU A 20 -11.03 12.62 9.98
CA LEU A 20 -9.99 13.39 9.31
C LEU A 20 -8.70 12.56 9.14
N MET A 21 -8.27 11.84 10.17
CA MET A 21 -7.06 11.01 10.09
C MET A 21 -7.26 9.82 9.15
N VAL A 22 -8.43 9.20 9.11
CA VAL A 22 -8.77 8.16 8.12
C VAL A 22 -8.74 8.72 6.70
N PHE A 23 -9.21 9.94 6.49
CA PHE A 23 -9.11 10.59 5.18
C PHE A 23 -7.65 10.83 4.78
N VAL A 24 -6.79 11.27 5.71
CA VAL A 24 -5.34 11.39 5.45
C VAL A 24 -4.73 10.03 5.10
N MET A 25 -5.06 8.98 5.84
CA MET A 25 -4.61 7.60 5.55
C MET A 25 -5.04 7.17 4.14
N TYR A 26 -6.29 7.43 3.76
CA TYR A 26 -6.81 7.11 2.43
C TYR A 26 -6.03 7.83 1.32
N GLN A 27 -5.76 9.11 1.49
CA GLN A 27 -4.99 9.90 0.50
C GLN A 27 -3.57 9.37 0.35
N VAL A 28 -2.89 9.09 1.46
CA VAL A 28 -1.55 8.51 1.44
C VAL A 28 -1.54 7.15 0.74
N MET A 29 -2.51 6.27 1.09
CA MET A 29 -2.64 4.95 0.47
C MET A 29 -2.90 5.05 -1.03
N ARG A 30 -3.75 5.98 -1.46
CA ARG A 30 -4.04 6.23 -2.87
C ARG A 30 -2.79 6.64 -3.65
N ILE A 31 -2.00 7.57 -3.10
CA ILE A 31 -0.78 8.07 -3.74
C ILE A 31 0.29 6.98 -3.83
N LEU A 32 0.61 6.34 -2.70
CA LEU A 32 1.66 5.32 -2.65
C LEU A 32 1.26 4.04 -3.40
N GLY A 33 0.01 3.61 -3.24
CA GLY A 33 -0.52 2.43 -3.92
C GLY A 33 -0.54 2.60 -5.43
N SER A 34 -0.94 3.77 -5.94
CA SER A 34 -0.93 4.07 -7.37
C SER A 34 0.50 4.04 -7.94
N LYS A 35 1.48 4.63 -7.23
CA LYS A 35 2.89 4.58 -7.65
C LYS A 35 3.44 3.16 -7.62
N SER A 36 3.16 2.41 -6.57
CA SER A 36 3.55 1.00 -6.45
C SER A 36 2.98 0.18 -7.61
N ALA A 37 1.69 0.29 -7.90
CA ALA A 37 1.04 -0.41 -9.01
C ALA A 37 1.67 -0.08 -10.37
N PHE A 38 1.99 1.20 -10.61
CA PHE A 38 2.68 1.64 -11.83
C PHE A 38 4.05 0.97 -12.00
N PHE A 39 4.86 0.96 -10.94
CA PHE A 39 6.19 0.35 -10.99
C PHE A 39 6.14 -1.18 -11.06
N PHE A 40 5.17 -1.83 -10.41
CA PHE A 40 4.94 -3.27 -10.59
C PHE A 40 4.54 -3.62 -12.04
N GLY A 41 3.74 -2.78 -12.69
CA GLY A 41 3.43 -2.92 -14.12
C GLY A 41 4.68 -2.84 -15.00
N ASN A 42 5.57 -1.86 -14.72
CA ASN A 42 6.86 -1.74 -15.42
C ASN A 42 7.77 -2.95 -15.16
N GLN A 43 7.86 -3.41 -13.92
CA GLN A 43 8.62 -4.62 -13.55
C GLN A 43 8.15 -5.84 -14.34
N GLN A 44 6.83 -6.08 -14.44
CA GLN A 44 6.29 -7.21 -15.20
C GLN A 44 6.64 -7.12 -16.70
N ARG A 45 6.58 -5.91 -17.26
CA ARG A 45 7.00 -5.68 -18.65
C ARG A 45 8.49 -5.94 -18.84
N ASP A 46 9.33 -5.51 -17.92
CA ASP A 46 10.78 -5.68 -18.02
C ASP A 46 11.20 -7.13 -17.76
N ILE A 47 10.49 -7.90 -16.90
CA ILE A 47 10.63 -9.35 -16.79
C ILE A 47 10.35 -10.02 -18.14
N GLY A 48 9.28 -9.62 -18.83
CA GLY A 48 8.96 -10.13 -20.16
C GLY A 48 10.08 -9.88 -21.17
N LYS A 49 10.69 -8.69 -21.15
CA LYS A 49 11.83 -8.37 -22.06
C LYS A 49 13.07 -9.20 -21.75
N VAL A 50 13.42 -9.37 -20.47
CA VAL A 50 14.56 -10.19 -20.05
C VAL A 50 14.34 -11.65 -20.47
N ASN A 51 13.15 -12.21 -20.18
CA ASN A 51 12.83 -13.58 -20.54
C ASN A 51 12.83 -13.79 -22.06
N GLY A 52 12.21 -12.89 -22.82
CA GLY A 52 12.22 -12.97 -24.28
C GLY A 52 13.64 -12.91 -24.86
N TYR A 53 14.50 -12.06 -24.30
CA TYR A 53 15.90 -12.01 -24.71
C TYR A 53 16.68 -13.29 -24.37
N ILE A 54 16.42 -13.89 -23.19
CA ILE A 54 17.01 -15.17 -22.81
C ILE A 54 16.59 -16.27 -23.79
N GLU A 55 15.30 -16.37 -24.12
CA GLU A 55 14.79 -17.34 -25.10
C GLU A 55 15.45 -17.16 -26.47
N GLU A 56 15.51 -15.92 -26.98
CA GLU A 56 16.18 -15.59 -28.24
C GLU A 56 17.64 -16.00 -28.24
N MET A 57 18.38 -15.74 -27.17
CA MET A 57 19.80 -16.09 -27.06
C MET A 57 19.99 -17.60 -26.90
N MET A 58 19.08 -18.31 -26.24
CA MET A 58 19.12 -19.75 -26.10
C MET A 58 18.87 -20.46 -27.46
N GLU A 59 17.86 -20.01 -28.20
CA GLU A 59 17.57 -20.54 -29.54
C GLU A 59 18.69 -20.20 -30.53
N GLY A 60 19.23 -18.99 -30.49
CA GLY A 60 20.29 -18.48 -31.32
C GLY A 60 21.72 -18.84 -30.89
N GLN A 61 21.92 -19.67 -29.85
CA GLN A 61 23.22 -19.90 -29.22
C GLN A 61 24.34 -20.31 -30.21
N LYS A 62 24.00 -21.12 -31.22
CA LYS A 62 24.96 -21.52 -32.26
C LYS A 62 25.43 -20.35 -33.11
N VAL A 63 24.50 -19.44 -33.43
CA VAL A 63 24.79 -18.23 -34.23
C VAL A 63 25.65 -17.27 -33.41
N VAL A 64 25.30 -17.04 -32.17
CA VAL A 64 26.05 -16.19 -31.23
C VAL A 64 27.51 -16.66 -31.14
N LYS A 65 27.75 -17.99 -31.04
CA LYS A 65 29.09 -18.57 -30.99
C LYS A 65 29.86 -18.46 -32.31
N VAL A 66 29.22 -18.73 -33.44
CA VAL A 66 29.88 -18.67 -34.75
C VAL A 66 30.33 -17.26 -35.08
N PHE A 67 29.56 -16.23 -34.69
CA PHE A 67 29.87 -14.82 -34.94
C PHE A 67 30.62 -14.15 -33.80
N SER A 68 30.99 -14.87 -32.72
CA SER A 68 31.67 -14.32 -31.52
C SER A 68 30.95 -13.14 -30.91
N TYR A 69 29.59 -13.21 -30.84
CA TYR A 69 28.71 -12.14 -30.41
C TYR A 69 28.38 -12.18 -28.90
N GLU A 70 29.13 -12.98 -28.13
CA GLU A 70 28.87 -13.23 -26.72
C GLU A 70 28.98 -11.96 -25.86
N GLU A 71 29.96 -11.09 -26.12
CA GLU A 71 30.15 -9.88 -25.33
C GLU A 71 29.05 -8.83 -25.57
N ASP A 72 28.60 -8.69 -26.83
CA ASP A 72 27.47 -7.80 -27.14
C ASP A 72 26.16 -8.33 -26.53
N SER A 73 25.97 -9.65 -26.56
CA SER A 73 24.82 -10.33 -25.94
C SER A 73 24.80 -10.11 -24.43
N LYS A 74 25.94 -10.21 -23.74
CA LYS A 74 26.06 -9.92 -22.32
C LYS A 74 25.75 -8.45 -22.01
N LYS A 75 26.29 -7.53 -22.81
CA LYS A 75 26.04 -6.11 -22.66
C LYS A 75 24.55 -5.82 -22.78
N LYS A 76 23.88 -6.37 -23.79
CA LYS A 76 22.43 -6.20 -23.97
C LYS A 76 21.62 -6.80 -22.83
N PHE A 77 22.00 -7.99 -22.34
CA PHE A 77 21.39 -8.61 -21.18
C PHE A 77 21.52 -7.71 -19.94
N ASN A 78 22.71 -7.16 -19.69
CA ASN A 78 22.93 -6.29 -18.54
C ASN A 78 22.07 -5.01 -18.62
N GLU A 79 21.93 -4.39 -19.80
CA GLU A 79 21.03 -3.23 -20.00
C GLU A 79 19.57 -3.56 -19.65
N LEU A 80 19.09 -4.74 -20.08
CA LEU A 80 17.73 -5.20 -19.78
C LEU A 80 17.56 -5.53 -18.28
N ASN A 81 18.57 -6.17 -17.70
CA ASN A 81 18.59 -6.52 -16.28
C ASN A 81 18.65 -5.28 -15.38
N ASP A 82 19.41 -4.25 -15.76
CA ASP A 82 19.46 -2.98 -15.03
C ASP A 82 18.11 -2.25 -15.10
N SER A 83 17.44 -2.30 -16.24
CA SER A 83 16.08 -1.78 -16.38
C SER A 83 15.10 -2.50 -15.45
N LEU A 84 15.16 -3.84 -15.43
CA LEU A 84 14.36 -4.67 -14.52
C LEU A 84 14.68 -4.38 -13.05
N PHE A 85 15.96 -4.28 -12.71
CA PHE A 85 16.40 -3.94 -11.36
C PHE A 85 15.79 -2.61 -10.88
N ASN A 86 15.89 -1.56 -11.70
CA ASN A 86 15.34 -0.24 -11.37
C ASN A 86 13.82 -0.26 -11.20
N SER A 87 13.11 -0.98 -12.06
CA SER A 87 11.65 -1.13 -11.96
C SER A 87 11.26 -1.91 -10.71
N ALA A 88 11.98 -2.99 -10.39
CA ALA A 88 11.73 -3.83 -9.22
C ALA A 88 12.07 -3.08 -7.90
N ASP A 89 13.19 -2.36 -7.88
CA ASP A 89 13.59 -1.57 -6.70
C ASP A 89 12.55 -0.50 -6.38
N ASN A 90 12.11 0.26 -7.38
CA ASN A 90 11.07 1.27 -7.20
C ASN A 90 9.74 0.62 -6.75
N ALA A 91 9.31 -0.48 -7.38
CA ALA A 91 8.08 -1.18 -7.03
C ALA A 91 8.08 -1.61 -5.55
N ASN A 92 9.16 -2.28 -5.13
CA ASN A 92 9.31 -2.78 -3.77
C ASN A 92 9.50 -1.64 -2.75
N SER A 93 10.23 -0.57 -3.11
CA SER A 93 10.41 0.59 -2.23
C SER A 93 9.07 1.23 -1.88
N PHE A 94 8.22 1.54 -2.87
CA PHE A 94 6.90 2.11 -2.61
C PHE A 94 5.97 1.15 -1.86
N ALA A 95 6.00 -0.15 -2.19
CA ALA A 95 5.19 -1.15 -1.50
C ALA A 95 5.59 -1.29 -0.02
N ASN A 96 6.90 -1.37 0.25
CA ASN A 96 7.43 -1.56 1.60
C ASN A 96 7.31 -0.30 2.48
N MET A 97 7.25 0.91 1.91
CA MET A 97 7.00 2.14 2.64
C MET A 97 5.55 2.26 3.14
N LEU A 98 4.59 1.60 2.50
CA LEU A 98 3.18 1.77 2.78
C LEU A 98 2.84 1.42 4.24
N MET A 99 3.24 0.23 4.70
CA MET A 99 2.93 -0.26 6.05
C MET A 99 3.55 0.59 7.17
N PRO A 100 4.85 0.93 7.15
CA PRO A 100 5.44 1.83 8.15
C PRO A 100 4.78 3.22 8.19
N ILE A 101 4.45 3.80 7.05
CA ILE A 101 3.80 5.10 6.98
C ILE A 101 2.40 5.03 7.58
N MET A 102 1.60 4.00 7.25
CA MET A 102 0.27 3.80 7.82
C MET A 102 0.30 3.61 9.33
N ASN A 103 1.25 2.82 9.83
CA ASN A 103 1.44 2.63 11.26
C ASN A 103 1.82 3.94 11.97
N ASN A 104 2.70 4.75 11.38
CA ASN A 104 3.08 6.05 11.94
C ASN A 104 1.89 7.03 11.96
N ILE A 105 1.09 7.10 10.90
CA ILE A 105 -0.13 7.91 10.89
C ILE A 105 -1.10 7.43 11.97
N GLY A 106 -1.24 6.11 12.17
CA GLY A 106 -2.04 5.54 13.26
C GLY A 106 -1.53 5.94 14.65
N ASN A 107 -0.22 5.92 14.87
CA ASN A 107 0.40 6.35 16.11
C ASN A 107 0.23 7.85 16.36
N ILE A 108 0.41 8.68 15.34
CA ILE A 108 0.16 10.13 15.41
C ILE A 108 -1.30 10.40 15.74
N SER A 109 -2.21 9.70 15.09
CA SER A 109 -3.65 9.79 15.38
C SER A 109 -3.94 9.47 16.85
N TYR A 110 -3.35 8.39 17.36
CA TYR A 110 -3.49 8.00 18.76
C TYR A 110 -3.01 9.10 19.74
N VAL A 111 -1.82 9.65 19.48
CA VAL A 111 -1.25 10.73 20.32
C VAL A 111 -2.13 11.98 20.27
N LEU A 112 -2.64 12.37 19.11
CA LEU A 112 -3.55 13.52 18.96
C LEU A 112 -4.86 13.31 19.72
N ILE A 113 -5.43 12.10 19.66
CA ILE A 113 -6.66 11.77 20.40
C ILE A 113 -6.43 11.83 21.91
N VAL A 114 -5.29 11.33 22.40
CA VAL A 114 -4.93 11.41 23.81
C VAL A 114 -4.78 12.87 24.24
N ALA A 115 -4.01 13.67 23.49
CA ALA A 115 -3.75 15.06 23.84
C ALA A 115 -5.03 15.90 23.82
N ILE A 116 -5.80 15.85 22.74
CA ILE A 116 -7.06 16.62 22.61
C ILE A 116 -8.11 16.07 23.59
N GLY A 117 -8.23 14.75 23.70
CA GLY A 117 -9.17 14.12 24.63
C GLY A 117 -8.89 14.44 26.10
N ALA A 118 -7.60 14.50 26.51
CA ALA A 118 -7.22 14.92 27.85
C ALA A 118 -7.60 16.38 28.13
N VAL A 119 -7.33 17.27 27.17
CA VAL A 119 -7.75 18.69 27.29
C VAL A 119 -9.25 18.79 27.40
N LEU A 120 -10.03 18.10 26.60
CA LEU A 120 -11.51 18.12 26.67
C LEU A 120 -12.01 17.55 27.99
N ALA A 121 -11.41 16.46 28.49
CA ALA A 121 -11.78 15.84 29.76
C ALA A 121 -11.50 16.77 30.97
N ILE A 122 -10.36 17.50 30.95
CA ILE A 122 -10.00 18.44 32.02
C ILE A 122 -10.87 19.72 31.95
N SER A 123 -11.14 20.20 30.73
CA SER A 123 -11.94 21.42 30.52
C SER A 123 -13.45 21.21 30.72
N GLY A 124 -13.91 19.99 30.93
CA GLY A 124 -15.32 19.65 31.07
C GLY A 124 -16.15 19.81 29.79
N VAL A 125 -15.51 20.06 28.63
CA VAL A 125 -16.17 20.25 27.36
C VAL A 125 -16.68 18.92 26.83
N GLY A 126 -17.99 18.84 26.57
CA GLY A 126 -18.63 17.65 26.00
C GLY A 126 -18.84 16.50 27.00
N ASN A 127 -18.75 16.73 28.29
CA ASN A 127 -18.93 15.74 29.37
C ASN A 127 -18.03 14.51 29.23
N LEU A 128 -16.86 14.67 28.58
CA LEU A 128 -15.90 13.58 28.35
C LEU A 128 -15.20 13.22 29.67
N THR A 129 -15.44 12.03 30.18
CA THR A 129 -14.74 11.54 31.38
C THR A 129 -13.42 10.81 30.94
N LEU A 130 -12.48 10.68 31.89
CA LEU A 130 -11.24 9.92 31.63
C LEU A 130 -11.54 8.45 31.27
N GLY A 131 -12.59 7.85 31.85
CA GLY A 131 -13.03 6.51 31.49
C GLY A 131 -13.58 6.43 30.05
N ALA A 132 -14.35 7.43 29.63
CA ALA A 132 -14.85 7.54 28.27
C ALA A 132 -13.70 7.74 27.27
N LEU A 133 -12.68 8.53 27.62
CA LEU A 133 -11.47 8.70 26.81
C LEU A 133 -10.71 7.36 26.66
N ALA A 134 -10.52 6.61 27.75
CA ALA A 134 -9.88 5.30 27.70
C ALA A 134 -10.64 4.31 26.80
N SER A 135 -11.98 4.29 26.90
CA SER A 135 -12.84 3.49 26.04
C SER A 135 -12.73 3.92 24.57
N PHE A 136 -12.69 5.23 24.32
CA PHE A 136 -12.53 5.79 22.98
C PHE A 136 -11.19 5.39 22.34
N LEU A 137 -10.11 5.41 23.09
CA LEU A 137 -8.79 4.97 22.63
C LEU A 137 -8.78 3.48 22.25
N GLN A 138 -9.45 2.63 23.02
CA GLN A 138 -9.60 1.21 22.71
C GLN A 138 -10.42 1.01 21.42
N LEU A 139 -11.51 1.76 21.24
CA LEU A 139 -12.32 1.73 20.02
C LEU A 139 -11.53 2.21 18.80
N THR A 140 -10.66 3.23 18.97
CA THR A 140 -9.79 3.72 17.90
C THR A 140 -8.84 2.63 17.39
N ARG A 141 -8.21 1.88 18.28
CA ARG A 141 -7.36 0.74 17.90
C ARG A 141 -8.14 -0.34 17.16
N SER A 142 -9.32 -0.69 17.67
CA SER A 142 -10.21 -1.68 17.03
C SER A 142 -10.75 -1.21 15.69
N PHE A 143 -10.84 0.10 15.44
CA PHE A 143 -11.30 0.67 14.18
C PHE A 143 -10.22 0.70 13.09
N ASN A 144 -8.97 0.92 13.47
CA ASN A 144 -7.85 1.00 12.51
C ASN A 144 -7.56 -0.35 11.81
N MET A 145 -7.72 -1.47 12.51
CA MET A 145 -7.51 -2.81 11.93
C MET A 145 -8.43 -3.14 10.74
N PRO A 146 -9.77 -3.01 10.85
CA PRO A 146 -10.66 -3.27 9.73
C PRO A 146 -10.44 -2.37 8.51
N VAL A 147 -10.02 -1.11 8.74
CA VAL A 147 -9.74 -0.18 7.63
C VAL A 147 -8.60 -0.70 6.76
N ALA A 148 -7.52 -1.19 7.37
CA ALA A 148 -6.42 -1.79 6.64
C ALA A 148 -6.84 -3.09 5.91
N GLN A 149 -7.65 -3.94 6.54
CA GLN A 149 -8.14 -5.19 5.96
C GLN A 149 -9.07 -4.96 4.77
N VAL A 150 -10.00 -4.02 4.86
CA VAL A 150 -10.90 -3.68 3.75
C VAL A 150 -10.10 -3.22 2.52
N SER A 151 -9.04 -2.45 2.73
CA SER A 151 -8.18 -1.98 1.64
C SER A 151 -7.46 -3.14 0.93
N GLN A 152 -7.00 -4.15 1.68
CA GLN A 152 -6.42 -5.37 1.09
C GLN A 152 -7.46 -6.20 0.33
N GLN A 153 -8.69 -6.32 0.84
CA GLN A 153 -9.77 -7.02 0.17
C GLN A 153 -10.18 -6.37 -1.16
N PHE A 154 -10.16 -5.03 -1.24
CA PHE A 154 -10.44 -4.33 -2.49
C PHE A 154 -9.45 -4.71 -3.60
N ASN A 155 -8.16 -4.79 -3.29
CA ASN A 155 -7.15 -5.24 -4.26
C ASN A 155 -7.38 -6.70 -4.69
N SER A 156 -7.74 -7.57 -3.77
CA SER A 156 -8.05 -8.98 -4.09
C SER A 156 -9.28 -9.11 -5.00
N ILE A 157 -10.31 -8.29 -4.80
CA ILE A 157 -11.50 -8.26 -5.65
C ILE A 157 -11.15 -7.75 -7.06
N ILE A 158 -10.36 -6.68 -7.19
CA ILE A 158 -9.92 -6.15 -8.49
C ILE A 158 -9.12 -7.21 -9.25
N MET A 159 -8.19 -7.91 -8.58
CA MET A 159 -7.42 -8.99 -9.21
C MET A 159 -8.29 -10.17 -9.61
N ALA A 160 -9.29 -10.54 -8.81
CA ALA A 160 -10.24 -11.60 -9.14
C ALA A 160 -11.11 -11.22 -10.34
N LEU A 161 -11.58 -9.97 -10.43
CA LEU A 161 -12.35 -9.45 -11.56
C LEU A 161 -11.53 -9.45 -12.84
N ALA A 162 -10.27 -8.99 -12.79
CA ALA A 162 -9.37 -9.02 -13.94
C ALA A 162 -9.05 -10.45 -14.40
N GLY A 163 -8.93 -11.39 -13.46
CA GLY A 163 -8.79 -12.83 -13.76
C GLY A 163 -10.03 -13.41 -14.42
N ALA A 164 -11.22 -13.07 -13.92
CA ALA A 164 -12.49 -13.50 -14.47
C ALA A 164 -12.71 -12.94 -15.89
N GLU A 165 -12.42 -11.67 -16.12
CA GLU A 165 -12.51 -11.03 -17.45
C GLU A 165 -11.65 -11.77 -18.49
N ARG A 166 -10.45 -12.20 -18.13
CA ARG A 166 -9.59 -13.00 -19.03
C ARG A 166 -10.16 -14.37 -19.36
N ILE A 167 -10.89 -15.00 -18.43
CA ILE A 167 -11.51 -16.31 -18.65
C ILE A 167 -12.75 -16.16 -19.55
N PHE A 168 -13.54 -15.10 -19.37
CA PHE A 168 -14.76 -14.88 -20.16
C PHE A 168 -14.50 -14.30 -21.56
N ASN A 169 -13.29 -13.76 -21.82
CA ASN A 169 -12.85 -13.26 -23.12
C ASN A 169 -12.04 -14.29 -23.93
N LEU A 170 -11.94 -15.52 -23.45
CA LEU A 170 -11.44 -16.69 -24.17
C LEU A 170 -12.60 -17.46 -24.81
#